data_2668d85b4e318c7f010709dd275315ca
#
_entry.id   2668d85b4e318c7f010709dd275315ca
#
_cell.length_a   1.000
_cell.length_b   1.000
_cell.length_c   1.000
_cell.angle_alpha   90.00
_cell.angle_beta   90.00
_cell.angle_gamma   90.00
#
_symmetry.space_group_name_H-M   'P 1'
#
loop_
_entity.id
_entity.type
_entity.pdbx_description
1 polymer ?
#
loop_
_entity_poly.entity_id
_entity_poly.type
_entity_poly.pdbx_seq_one_letter_code
_entity_poly.pdbx_strand_id
1 'polypeptide(L)'
;KIDLIVTKSVSRFARNVMITIGMVRELAELNPPVGVFFESESIFSLNDDSQMALSFQATMAEEESHTRSRSMETSLRMRLDNGIPLTPKLLGYTHDSEGNLVINKDEAPTVKLAFYMYLYGYSTKQIADAFTALGRKTYLGNINWTSGGIVQILRNERHCGDVYTRKTYTPNFRDHKSKKNTGQRPRSRYKNHHEAIISRDDF
;
A
#
# COMPACT_ATOMS: atom_id res chain seq x y z
N LYS A 1 26.37 -31.60 -6.76
CA LYS A 1 25.26 -32.31 -6.11
C LYS A 1 25.04 -31.62 -4.78
N ILE A 2 23.79 -31.23 -4.46
CA ILE A 2 23.45 -30.60 -3.19
C ILE A 2 22.74 -31.67 -2.37
N ASP A 3 23.20 -31.92 -1.14
CA ASP A 3 22.67 -32.94 -0.27
C ASP A 3 21.96 -32.30 0.97
N LEU A 4 22.31 -31.04 1.27
CA LEU A 4 21.75 -30.29 2.39
C LEU A 4 21.63 -28.81 2.04
N ILE A 5 20.51 -28.20 2.41
CA ILE A 5 20.29 -26.76 2.39
C ILE A 5 20.19 -26.25 3.84
N VAL A 6 21.01 -25.26 4.20
CA VAL A 6 20.95 -24.62 5.51
C VAL A 6 20.38 -23.23 5.32
N THR A 7 19.37 -22.90 6.11
CA THR A 7 18.72 -21.57 6.10
C THR A 7 18.54 -21.07 7.51
N LYS A 8 18.59 -19.77 7.69
CA LYS A 8 18.48 -19.16 9.00
C LYS A 8 17.13 -19.41 9.67
N SER A 9 16.03 -19.40 8.88
CA SER A 9 14.67 -19.61 9.40
C SER A 9 13.70 -19.99 8.29
N VAL A 10 12.55 -20.56 8.68
CA VAL A 10 11.45 -20.88 7.77
C VAL A 10 10.96 -19.64 6.99
N SER A 11 10.87 -18.49 7.64
CA SER A 11 10.44 -17.23 7.03
C SER A 11 11.45 -16.64 6.02
N ARG A 12 12.71 -17.04 6.10
CA ARG A 12 13.77 -16.65 5.15
C ARG A 12 13.83 -17.57 3.94
N PHE A 13 13.42 -18.82 4.09
CA PHE A 13 13.40 -19.79 3.01
C PHE A 13 12.36 -19.44 1.95
N ALA A 14 11.13 -19.10 2.37
CA ALA A 14 10.12 -18.55 1.47
C ALA A 14 9.20 -17.56 2.20
N ARG A 15 8.62 -16.63 1.44
CA ARG A 15 7.68 -15.62 1.97
C ARG A 15 6.34 -16.19 2.43
N ASN A 16 6.02 -17.40 2.01
CA ASN A 16 4.79 -18.10 2.35
C ASN A 16 5.14 -19.49 2.87
N VAL A 17 4.71 -19.78 4.09
CA VAL A 17 5.05 -21.05 4.77
C VAL A 17 4.45 -22.26 4.04
N MET A 18 3.28 -22.12 3.37
CA MET A 18 2.73 -23.21 2.56
C MET A 18 3.63 -23.55 1.36
N ILE A 19 4.25 -22.53 0.75
CA ILE A 19 5.25 -22.76 -0.31
C ILE A 19 6.48 -23.47 0.26
N THR A 20 6.93 -23.06 1.47
CA THR A 20 8.05 -23.72 2.16
C THR A 20 7.77 -25.21 2.35
N ILE A 21 6.60 -25.59 2.84
CA ILE A 21 6.22 -26.98 3.06
C ILE A 21 6.21 -27.76 1.74
N GLY A 22 5.64 -27.19 0.68
CA GLY A 22 5.65 -27.80 -0.66
C GLY A 22 7.05 -28.06 -1.17
N MET A 23 7.91 -27.04 -1.14
CA MET A 23 9.31 -27.15 -1.58
C MET A 23 10.12 -28.15 -0.75
N VAL A 24 9.92 -28.16 0.58
CA VAL A 24 10.59 -29.12 1.47
C VAL A 24 10.18 -30.57 1.14
N ARG A 25 8.90 -30.81 0.84
CA ARG A 25 8.42 -32.13 0.41
C ARG A 25 9.00 -32.54 -0.93
N GLU A 26 8.99 -31.66 -1.92
CA GLU A 26 9.58 -31.90 -3.22
C GLU A 26 11.09 -32.25 -3.11
N LEU A 27 11.83 -31.55 -2.24
CA LEU A 27 13.24 -31.83 -1.99
C LEU A 27 13.46 -33.17 -1.28
N ALA A 28 12.58 -33.57 -0.39
CA ALA A 28 12.63 -34.86 0.30
C ALA A 28 12.31 -36.05 -0.62
N GLU A 29 11.52 -35.82 -1.68
CA GLU A 29 11.15 -36.85 -2.69
C GLU A 29 12.23 -37.05 -3.75
N LEU A 30 13.28 -36.24 -3.80
CA LEU A 30 14.39 -36.42 -4.75
C LEU A 30 15.19 -37.66 -4.42
N ASN A 31 15.92 -38.21 -5.43
CA ASN A 31 16.80 -39.33 -5.26
C ASN A 31 18.27 -38.97 -5.62
N PRO A 32 19.17 -38.82 -4.64
CA PRO A 32 18.94 -38.91 -3.19
C PRO A 32 18.13 -37.72 -2.65
N PRO A 33 17.46 -37.89 -1.47
CA PRO A 33 16.70 -36.83 -0.85
C PRO A 33 17.61 -35.69 -0.39
N VAL A 34 17.10 -34.43 -0.50
CA VAL A 34 17.81 -33.22 -0.07
C VAL A 34 17.16 -32.70 1.20
N GLY A 35 17.93 -32.66 2.31
CA GLY A 35 17.48 -32.11 3.57
C GLY A 35 17.53 -30.59 3.63
N VAL A 36 16.62 -29.97 4.38
CA VAL A 36 16.66 -28.56 4.73
C VAL A 36 16.78 -28.40 6.24
N PHE A 37 17.79 -27.68 6.69
CA PHE A 37 17.98 -27.37 8.11
C PHE A 37 17.66 -25.91 8.37
N PHE A 38 16.70 -25.64 9.28
CA PHE A 38 16.27 -24.34 9.73
C PHE A 38 16.93 -24.04 11.08
N GLU A 39 17.96 -23.17 11.07
CA GLU A 39 18.78 -22.89 12.27
C GLU A 39 17.98 -22.33 13.43
N SER A 40 17.16 -21.28 13.20
CA SER A 40 16.42 -20.61 14.27
C SER A 40 15.40 -21.49 14.97
N GLU A 41 14.79 -22.38 14.21
CA GLU A 41 13.76 -23.32 14.70
C GLU A 41 14.35 -24.66 15.12
N SER A 42 15.63 -24.92 14.80
CA SER A 42 16.31 -26.20 15.02
C SER A 42 15.57 -27.38 14.38
N ILE A 43 14.97 -27.16 13.21
CA ILE A 43 14.20 -28.17 12.48
C ILE A 43 15.02 -28.71 11.31
N PHE A 44 15.11 -30.04 11.21
CA PHE A 44 15.68 -30.74 10.04
C PHE A 44 14.58 -31.46 9.28
N SER A 45 14.37 -31.10 8.03
CA SER A 45 13.19 -31.47 7.23
C SER A 45 13.00 -32.95 6.97
N LEU A 46 14.05 -33.76 7.04
CA LEU A 46 13.98 -35.22 6.82
C LEU A 46 13.64 -36.01 8.09
N ASN A 47 13.51 -35.36 9.26
CA ASN A 47 13.05 -36.03 10.49
C ASN A 47 11.52 -36.16 10.47
N ASP A 48 10.98 -37.27 10.94
CA ASP A 48 9.54 -37.56 10.95
C ASP A 48 8.71 -36.51 11.69
N ASP A 49 9.19 -35.97 12.82
CA ASP A 49 8.53 -34.94 13.60
C ASP A 49 8.55 -33.55 12.93
N SER A 50 9.42 -33.36 11.97
CA SER A 50 9.66 -32.04 11.33
C SER A 50 8.48 -31.60 10.46
N GLN A 51 7.79 -32.54 9.82
CA GLN A 51 6.62 -32.22 9.01
C GLN A 51 5.47 -31.69 9.86
N MET A 52 5.29 -32.25 11.06
CA MET A 52 4.29 -31.76 12.03
C MET A 52 4.67 -30.38 12.53
N ALA A 53 5.92 -30.15 12.92
CA ALA A 53 6.43 -28.87 13.37
C ALA A 53 6.30 -27.78 12.31
N LEU A 54 6.67 -28.07 11.05
CA LEU A 54 6.51 -27.14 9.93
C LEU A 54 5.05 -26.83 9.63
N SER A 55 4.17 -27.82 9.67
CA SER A 55 2.73 -27.63 9.48
C SER A 55 2.10 -26.79 10.59
N PHE A 56 2.52 -27.00 11.85
CA PHE A 56 2.10 -26.18 12.96
C PHE A 56 2.55 -24.72 12.83
N GLN A 57 3.81 -24.49 12.47
CA GLN A 57 4.32 -23.14 12.22
C GLN A 57 3.60 -22.45 11.05
N ALA A 58 3.24 -23.20 10.00
CA ALA A 58 2.44 -22.68 8.90
C ALA A 58 1.08 -22.16 9.38
N THR A 59 0.40 -22.97 10.17
CA THR A 59 -0.91 -22.61 10.73
C THR A 59 -0.81 -21.38 11.64
N MET A 60 0.21 -21.32 12.49
CA MET A 60 0.45 -20.16 13.36
C MET A 60 0.73 -18.89 12.58
N ALA A 61 1.56 -18.95 11.54
CA ALA A 61 1.87 -17.81 10.68
C ALA A 61 0.62 -17.32 9.89
N GLU A 62 -0.23 -18.24 9.45
CA GLU A 62 -1.49 -17.90 8.77
C GLU A 62 -2.48 -17.21 9.74
N GLU A 63 -2.63 -17.75 10.94
CA GLU A 63 -3.47 -17.17 12.01
C GLU A 63 -2.95 -15.79 12.43
N GLU A 64 -1.65 -15.60 12.57
CA GLU A 64 -1.05 -14.30 12.89
C GLU A 64 -1.35 -13.28 11.76
N SER A 65 -1.20 -13.67 10.50
CA SER A 65 -1.50 -12.81 9.36
C SER A 65 -2.99 -12.43 9.31
N HIS A 66 -3.87 -13.38 9.57
CA HIS A 66 -5.31 -13.18 9.63
C HIS A 66 -5.72 -12.24 10.78
N THR A 67 -5.16 -12.46 11.96
CA THR A 67 -5.39 -11.62 13.15
C THR A 67 -4.90 -10.19 12.93
N ARG A 68 -3.71 -10.02 12.33
CA ARG A 68 -3.16 -8.71 11.96
C ARG A 68 -4.07 -7.98 10.96
N SER A 69 -4.57 -8.68 9.94
CA SER A 69 -5.50 -8.11 8.97
C SER A 69 -6.82 -7.66 9.62
N ARG A 70 -7.38 -8.46 10.53
CA ARG A 70 -8.60 -8.12 11.30
C ARG A 70 -8.37 -6.90 12.20
N SER A 71 -7.24 -6.85 12.90
CA SER A 71 -6.90 -5.72 13.76
C SER A 71 -6.76 -4.42 12.97
N MET A 72 -6.13 -4.47 11.79
CA MET A 72 -6.04 -3.31 10.89
C MET A 72 -7.42 -2.86 10.39
N GLU A 73 -8.29 -3.80 10.00
CA GLU A 73 -9.65 -3.47 9.55
C GLU A 73 -10.49 -2.85 10.68
N THR A 74 -10.40 -3.39 11.89
CA THR A 74 -11.08 -2.86 13.08
C THR A 74 -10.57 -1.47 13.44
N SER A 75 -9.26 -1.26 13.43
CA SER A 75 -8.66 0.04 13.69
C SER A 75 -9.08 1.08 12.66
N LEU A 76 -9.08 0.72 11.37
CA LEU A 76 -9.56 1.59 10.30
C LEU A 76 -11.05 1.93 10.47
N ARG A 77 -11.86 0.94 10.83
CA ARG A 77 -13.30 1.14 11.07
C ARG A 77 -13.53 2.12 12.23
N MET A 78 -12.87 1.91 13.36
CA MET A 78 -12.97 2.80 14.52
C MET A 78 -12.57 4.25 14.18
N ARG A 79 -11.50 4.44 13.41
CA ARG A 79 -11.09 5.76 12.95
C ARG A 79 -12.15 6.42 12.07
N LEU A 80 -12.72 5.69 11.13
CA LEU A 80 -13.77 6.20 10.24
C LEU A 80 -15.06 6.51 10.99
N ASP A 81 -15.44 5.68 11.97
CA ASP A 81 -16.62 5.90 12.81
C ASP A 81 -16.45 7.16 13.69
N ASN A 82 -15.22 7.48 14.08
CA ASN A 82 -14.87 8.71 14.79
C ASN A 82 -14.62 9.92 13.85
N GLY A 83 -14.89 9.79 12.55
CA GLY A 83 -14.71 10.90 11.60
C GLY A 83 -13.26 11.20 11.23
N ILE A 84 -12.33 10.31 11.52
CA ILE A 84 -10.89 10.47 11.25
C ILE A 84 -10.47 9.62 10.04
N PRO A 85 -10.62 10.10 8.80
CA PRO A 85 -10.18 9.36 7.62
C PRO A 85 -8.66 9.31 7.53
N LEU A 86 -8.14 8.28 6.86
CA LEU A 86 -6.74 8.22 6.50
C LEU A 86 -6.44 9.17 5.35
N THR A 87 -5.52 10.09 5.58
CA THR A 87 -5.07 11.07 4.60
C THR A 87 -3.60 10.87 4.29
N PRO A 88 -3.23 9.99 3.32
CA PRO A 88 -1.83 9.84 2.91
C PRO A 88 -1.28 11.14 2.33
N LYS A 89 0.06 11.27 2.32
CA LYS A 89 0.78 12.43 1.75
C LYS A 89 0.23 12.81 0.38
N LEU A 90 0.06 14.10 0.17
CA LEU A 90 -0.50 14.69 -1.03
C LEU A 90 0.25 15.97 -1.39
N LEU A 91 0.52 16.21 -2.66
CA LEU A 91 1.12 17.47 -3.11
C LEU A 91 0.25 18.65 -2.67
N GLY A 92 0.89 19.69 -2.15
CA GLY A 92 0.20 20.89 -1.63
C GLY A 92 -0.22 20.80 -0.18
N TYR A 93 -0.03 19.65 0.48
CA TYR A 93 -0.36 19.46 1.88
C TYR A 93 0.78 18.80 2.67
N THR A 94 0.87 19.17 3.92
CA THR A 94 1.65 18.48 4.95
C THR A 94 0.72 18.03 6.07
N HIS A 95 1.26 17.24 7.03
CA HIS A 95 0.52 16.85 8.22
C HIS A 95 1.00 17.65 9.43
N ASP A 96 0.09 18.09 10.26
CA ASP A 96 0.40 18.65 11.58
C ASP A 96 0.77 17.53 12.57
N SER A 97 1.02 17.88 13.83
CA SER A 97 1.33 16.94 14.91
C SER A 97 0.21 15.95 15.23
N GLU A 98 -1.02 16.28 14.87
CA GLU A 98 -2.22 15.44 15.07
C GLU A 98 -2.53 14.58 13.85
N GLY A 99 -1.84 14.80 12.74
CA GLY A 99 -2.02 14.06 11.48
C GLY A 99 -3.09 14.66 10.56
N ASN A 100 -3.54 15.90 10.80
CA ASN A 100 -4.46 16.61 9.94
C ASN A 100 -3.72 17.20 8.73
N LEU A 101 -4.43 17.33 7.60
CA LEU A 101 -3.88 17.97 6.41
C LEU A 101 -3.87 19.51 6.59
N VAL A 102 -2.69 20.09 6.43
CA VAL A 102 -2.44 21.52 6.46
C VAL A 102 -1.80 21.95 5.14
N ILE A 103 -2.19 23.09 4.58
CA ILE A 103 -1.66 23.60 3.32
C ILE A 103 -0.14 23.81 3.41
N ASN A 104 0.61 23.17 2.52
CA ASN A 104 2.02 23.45 2.29
C ASN A 104 2.16 24.64 1.35
N LYS A 105 2.62 25.78 1.86
CA LYS A 105 2.73 27.05 1.14
C LYS A 105 3.67 26.99 -0.07
N ASP A 106 4.66 26.10 -0.04
CA ASP A 106 5.64 25.96 -1.13
C ASP A 106 5.08 25.10 -2.28
N GLU A 107 4.24 24.12 -1.96
CA GLU A 107 3.69 23.17 -2.93
C GLU A 107 2.30 23.58 -3.46
N ALA A 108 1.47 24.22 -2.63
CA ALA A 108 0.12 24.62 -3.00
C ALA A 108 0.04 25.47 -4.29
N PRO A 109 0.98 26.38 -4.59
CA PRO A 109 0.99 27.12 -5.84
C PRO A 109 1.11 26.22 -7.09
N THR A 110 1.82 25.08 -6.96
CA THR A 110 1.93 24.10 -8.06
C THR A 110 0.58 23.42 -8.34
N VAL A 111 -0.17 23.09 -7.29
CA VAL A 111 -1.53 22.53 -7.42
C VAL A 111 -2.46 23.55 -8.07
N LYS A 112 -2.48 24.78 -7.58
CA LYS A 112 -3.30 25.88 -8.16
C LYS A 112 -2.98 26.09 -9.65
N LEU A 113 -1.70 26.11 -9.99
CA LEU A 113 -1.27 26.30 -11.37
C LEU A 113 -1.76 25.15 -12.27
N ALA A 114 -1.75 23.89 -11.79
CA ALA A 114 -2.25 22.76 -12.57
C ALA A 114 -3.74 22.93 -12.92
N PHE A 115 -4.56 23.34 -11.94
CA PHE A 115 -5.99 23.58 -12.17
C PHE A 115 -6.23 24.77 -13.10
N TYR A 116 -5.57 25.91 -12.88
CA TYR A 116 -5.75 27.07 -13.73
C TYR A 116 -5.33 26.81 -15.19
N MET A 117 -4.18 26.18 -15.41
CA MET A 117 -3.77 25.82 -16.78
C MET A 117 -4.81 24.90 -17.43
N TYR A 118 -5.35 23.92 -16.68
CA TYR A 118 -6.35 23.03 -17.23
C TYR A 118 -7.67 23.75 -17.57
N LEU A 119 -8.13 24.64 -16.70
CA LEU A 119 -9.32 25.48 -16.93
C LEU A 119 -9.13 26.44 -18.11
N TYR A 120 -7.91 26.91 -18.38
CA TYR A 120 -7.56 27.69 -19.56
C TYR A 120 -7.41 26.87 -20.85
N GLY A 121 -7.65 25.54 -20.79
CA GLY A 121 -7.67 24.66 -21.95
C GLY A 121 -6.36 23.97 -22.29
N TYR A 122 -5.32 24.05 -21.43
CA TYR A 122 -4.09 23.29 -21.64
C TYR A 122 -4.34 21.79 -21.41
N SER A 123 -3.79 20.97 -22.30
CA SER A 123 -3.81 19.53 -22.12
C SER A 123 -2.92 19.10 -20.94
N THR A 124 -3.23 17.96 -20.35
CA THR A 124 -2.43 17.41 -19.23
C THR A 124 -0.98 17.15 -19.62
N LYS A 125 -0.69 16.91 -20.91
CA LYS A 125 0.67 16.77 -21.41
C LYS A 125 1.39 18.12 -21.41
N GLN A 126 0.78 19.18 -21.94
CA GLN A 126 1.36 20.53 -21.94
C GLN A 126 1.64 21.02 -20.52
N ILE A 127 0.72 20.72 -19.56
CA ILE A 127 0.93 21.06 -18.14
C ILE A 127 2.13 20.31 -17.58
N ALA A 128 2.26 19.01 -17.87
CA ALA A 128 3.39 18.19 -17.40
C ALA A 128 4.72 18.70 -17.98
N ASP A 129 4.76 19.01 -19.28
CA ASP A 129 5.95 19.54 -19.95
C ASP A 129 6.36 20.90 -19.36
N ALA A 130 5.38 21.80 -19.12
CA ALA A 130 5.61 23.09 -18.47
C ALA A 130 6.15 22.94 -17.04
N PHE A 131 5.57 22.04 -16.25
CA PHE A 131 6.04 21.81 -14.87
C PHE A 131 7.45 21.24 -14.82
N THR A 132 7.79 20.36 -15.76
CA THR A 132 9.15 19.83 -15.92
C THR A 132 10.13 20.96 -16.30
N ALA A 133 9.77 21.79 -17.26
CA ALA A 133 10.59 22.93 -17.69
C ALA A 133 10.80 23.97 -16.57
N LEU A 134 9.78 24.21 -15.76
CA LEU A 134 9.84 25.12 -14.59
C LEU A 134 10.54 24.51 -13.37
N GLY A 135 10.99 23.25 -13.44
CA GLY A 135 11.62 22.55 -12.32
C GLY A 135 10.69 22.33 -11.12
N ARG A 136 9.35 22.32 -11.32
CA ARG A 136 8.41 22.07 -10.26
C ARG A 136 8.56 20.65 -9.72
N LYS A 137 8.57 20.49 -8.40
CA LYS A 137 8.74 19.19 -7.77
C LYS A 137 7.39 18.48 -7.57
N THR A 138 7.37 17.19 -7.82
CA THR A 138 6.29 16.30 -7.40
C THR A 138 6.35 16.09 -5.88
N TYR A 139 5.32 15.49 -5.28
CA TYR A 139 5.33 15.14 -3.84
C TYR A 139 6.48 14.18 -3.45
N LEU A 140 7.09 13.47 -4.40
CA LEU A 140 8.27 12.62 -4.20
C LEU A 140 9.59 13.38 -4.40
N GLY A 141 9.54 14.69 -4.72
CA GLY A 141 10.72 15.51 -4.97
C GLY A 141 11.29 15.42 -6.39
N ASN A 142 10.71 14.60 -7.27
CA ASN A 142 11.12 14.49 -8.67
C ASN A 142 10.62 15.69 -9.48
N ILE A 143 11.41 16.11 -10.49
CA ILE A 143 11.06 17.20 -11.41
C ILE A 143 10.38 16.70 -12.71
N ASN A 144 10.47 15.40 -12.98
CA ASN A 144 9.88 14.83 -14.20
C ASN A 144 8.39 14.57 -14.00
N TRP A 145 7.58 15.33 -14.71
CA TRP A 145 6.13 15.20 -14.66
C TRP A 145 5.61 14.34 -15.80
N THR A 146 4.52 13.65 -15.54
CA THR A 146 3.80 12.88 -16.55
C THR A 146 2.36 13.36 -16.65
N SER A 147 1.74 13.19 -17.82
CA SER A 147 0.31 13.47 -18.02
C SER A 147 -0.57 12.74 -16.97
N GLY A 148 -0.23 11.48 -16.64
CA GLY A 148 -0.90 10.72 -15.60
C GLY A 148 -0.80 11.35 -14.21
N GLY A 149 0.36 11.94 -13.87
CA GLY A 149 0.55 12.66 -12.60
C GLY A 149 -0.34 13.90 -12.51
N ILE A 150 -0.48 14.66 -13.60
CA ILE A 150 -1.39 15.81 -13.66
C ILE A 150 -2.85 15.36 -13.52
N VAL A 151 -3.27 14.28 -14.22
CA VAL A 151 -4.62 13.71 -14.07
C VAL A 151 -4.92 13.31 -12.63
N GLN A 152 -3.94 12.75 -11.91
CA GLN A 152 -4.11 12.41 -10.50
C GLN A 152 -4.34 13.64 -9.62
N ILE A 153 -3.66 14.76 -9.88
CA ILE A 153 -3.89 16.03 -9.17
C ILE A 153 -5.31 16.52 -9.46
N LEU A 154 -5.69 16.66 -10.73
CA LEU A 154 -6.97 17.21 -11.15
C LEU A 154 -8.18 16.39 -10.69
N ARG A 155 -8.02 15.08 -10.44
CA ARG A 155 -9.09 14.18 -9.98
C ARG A 155 -9.12 13.95 -8.46
N ASN A 156 -8.26 14.60 -7.72
CA ASN A 156 -8.17 14.34 -6.28
C ASN A 156 -9.00 15.35 -5.49
N GLU A 157 -10.14 14.91 -5.02
CA GLU A 157 -11.10 15.70 -4.25
C GLU A 157 -10.53 16.33 -2.98
N ARG A 158 -9.38 15.85 -2.50
CA ARG A 158 -8.72 16.46 -1.34
C ARG A 158 -8.23 17.88 -1.62
N HIS A 159 -8.00 18.25 -2.87
CA HIS A 159 -7.63 19.62 -3.21
C HIS A 159 -8.78 20.62 -3.04
N CYS A 160 -10.04 20.18 -3.05
CA CYS A 160 -11.21 20.99 -2.72
C CYS A 160 -11.70 20.78 -1.27
N GLY A 161 -10.87 20.17 -0.40
CA GLY A 161 -11.17 20.01 1.03
C GLY A 161 -12.03 18.80 1.39
N ASP A 162 -12.44 17.99 0.42
CA ASP A 162 -13.24 16.78 0.65
C ASP A 162 -12.37 15.54 0.80
N VAL A 163 -12.85 14.54 1.53
CA VAL A 163 -12.19 13.22 1.62
C VAL A 163 -13.19 12.10 1.33
N TYR A 164 -12.89 11.28 0.32
CA TYR A 164 -13.60 10.03 0.06
C TYR A 164 -12.79 8.86 0.58
N THR A 165 -13.41 8.01 1.40
CA THR A 165 -12.78 6.81 1.95
C THR A 165 -13.14 5.56 1.17
N ARG A 166 -12.36 4.50 1.38
CA ARG A 166 -12.61 3.16 0.82
C ARG A 166 -12.85 3.16 -0.70
N LYS A 167 -12.08 3.97 -1.45
CA LYS A 167 -12.08 3.96 -2.93
C LYS A 167 -11.65 2.59 -3.48
N THR A 168 -10.78 1.90 -2.74
CA THR A 168 -10.31 0.55 -3.01
C THR A 168 -10.45 -0.33 -1.78
N TYR A 169 -10.43 -1.64 -1.97
CA TYR A 169 -10.41 -2.63 -0.90
C TYR A 169 -9.58 -3.84 -1.32
N THR A 170 -9.08 -4.59 -0.36
CA THR A 170 -8.40 -5.86 -0.57
C THR A 170 -9.37 -6.98 -0.21
N PRO A 171 -9.86 -7.78 -1.19
CA PRO A 171 -10.88 -8.78 -0.94
C PRO A 171 -10.37 -9.96 -0.13
N ASN A 172 -9.08 -10.30 -0.29
CA ASN A 172 -8.46 -11.44 0.36
C ASN A 172 -7.10 -11.01 0.94
N PHE A 173 -6.86 -11.31 2.21
CA PHE A 173 -5.59 -11.02 2.89
C PHE A 173 -4.39 -11.80 2.32
N ARG A 174 -4.63 -12.93 1.63
CA ARG A 174 -3.60 -13.77 1.01
C ARG A 174 -3.03 -13.15 -0.27
N ASP A 175 -3.88 -12.53 -1.09
CA ASP A 175 -3.48 -12.04 -2.41
C ASP A 175 -2.85 -10.65 -2.36
N HIS A 176 -3.06 -9.89 -1.29
CA HIS A 176 -2.64 -8.51 -1.09
C HIS A 176 -2.97 -7.56 -2.26
N LYS A 177 -3.85 -7.98 -3.19
CA LYS A 177 -4.24 -7.19 -4.37
C LYS A 177 -5.42 -6.30 -4.05
N SER A 178 -5.21 -4.99 -4.21
CA SER A 178 -6.28 -4.00 -4.07
C SER A 178 -7.16 -3.97 -5.31
N LYS A 179 -8.47 -3.90 -5.12
CA LYS A 179 -9.48 -3.73 -6.18
C LYS A 179 -10.27 -2.45 -5.95
N LYS A 180 -10.79 -1.87 -7.05
CA LYS A 180 -11.69 -0.71 -6.96
C LYS A 180 -12.97 -1.10 -6.23
N ASN A 181 -13.37 -0.30 -5.27
CA ASN A 181 -14.63 -0.50 -4.56
C ASN A 181 -15.79 0.04 -5.39
N THR A 182 -16.64 -0.85 -5.86
CA THR A 182 -17.86 -0.53 -6.64
C THR A 182 -19.13 -0.78 -5.84
N GLY A 183 -19.04 -0.89 -4.49
CA GLY A 183 -20.18 -1.14 -3.59
C GLY A 183 -19.95 -2.25 -2.58
N GLN A 184 -18.83 -3.00 -2.67
CA GLN A 184 -18.51 -4.13 -1.77
C GLN A 184 -18.24 -3.69 -0.32
N ARG A 185 -17.77 -2.46 -0.13
CA ARG A 185 -17.54 -1.86 1.19
C ARG A 185 -18.21 -0.49 1.27
N PRO A 186 -18.86 -0.14 2.38
CA PRO A 186 -19.48 1.18 2.55
C PRO A 186 -18.42 2.27 2.41
N ARG A 187 -18.76 3.32 1.64
CA ARG A 187 -17.93 4.49 1.43
C ARG A 187 -18.44 5.63 2.29
N SER A 188 -17.53 6.45 2.81
CA SER A 188 -17.88 7.68 3.50
C SER A 188 -17.28 8.88 2.76
N ARG A 189 -18.01 10.00 2.76
CA ARG A 189 -17.55 11.29 2.26
C ARG A 189 -17.55 12.28 3.40
N TYR A 190 -16.40 12.87 3.65
CA TYR A 190 -16.22 13.96 4.59
C TYR A 190 -16.06 15.25 3.79
N LYS A 191 -17.06 16.13 3.84
CA LYS A 191 -17.01 17.44 3.19
C LYS A 191 -16.34 18.45 4.10
N ASN A 192 -15.54 19.37 3.51
CA ASN A 192 -14.83 20.42 4.25
C ASN A 192 -14.00 19.85 5.41
N HIS A 193 -13.34 18.74 5.19
CA HIS A 193 -12.51 18.04 6.19
C HIS A 193 -11.26 18.86 6.55
N HIS A 194 -10.70 19.59 5.59
CA HIS A 194 -9.50 20.41 5.73
C HIS A 194 -9.60 21.63 4.82
N GLU A 195 -8.69 22.58 4.99
CA GLU A 195 -8.63 23.79 4.17
C GLU A 195 -8.37 23.45 2.70
N ALA A 196 -9.17 23.99 1.79
CA ALA A 196 -9.11 23.72 0.36
C ALA A 196 -8.03 24.58 -0.32
N ILE A 197 -7.24 23.97 -1.22
CA ILE A 197 -6.32 24.70 -2.12
C ILE A 197 -7.10 25.29 -3.32
N ILE A 198 -8.09 24.55 -3.82
CA ILE A 198 -8.91 24.91 -4.98
C ILE A 198 -10.36 25.05 -4.52
N SER A 199 -11.10 26.00 -5.08
CA SER A 199 -12.53 26.12 -4.84
C SER A 199 -13.26 24.87 -5.35
N ARG A 200 -14.45 24.62 -4.83
CA ARG A 200 -15.26 23.47 -5.27
C ARG A 200 -15.81 23.68 -6.68
N ASP A 201 -15.99 24.94 -7.08
CA ASP A 201 -16.50 25.29 -8.40
C ASP A 201 -15.42 25.11 -9.48
N ASP A 202 -14.14 25.30 -9.14
CA ASP A 202 -13.00 25.07 -10.04
C ASP A 202 -12.58 23.58 -10.10
N PHE A 203 -13.05 22.75 -9.18
CA PHE A 203 -12.76 21.31 -9.11
C PHE A 203 -13.76 20.50 -9.92
#